data_045f09b908ceb12081ea8161584aeae8
#
_entry.id   045f09b908ceb12081ea8161584aeae8
#
_cell.length_a   1.000
_cell.length_b   1.000
_cell.length_c   1.000
_cell.angle_alpha   90.00
_cell.angle_beta   90.00
_cell.angle_gamma   90.00
#
_symmetry.space_group_name_H-M   'P 1'
#
loop_
_entity.id
_entity.type
_entity.pdbx_description
1 polymer ?
#
loop_
_entity_poly.entity_id
_entity_poly.type
_entity_poly.pdbx_seq_one_letter_code
_entity_poly.pdbx_strand_id
1 'polypeptide(L)'
;RLDNLFFSGGEGIQPEEVERVINAHPLVQQAFVVPVEDKEFGHRPVAVVEYASQAGDVNLAEWVRDKLARFQQPVRWLTLPSELKNGGIKISRRALQQWVCENCKN
;
A
#
# COMPACT_ATOMS: atom_id res chain seq x y z
N ARG A 1 8.39 -12.09 5.72
CA ARG A 1 8.20 -12.18 7.16
C ARG A 1 6.71 -12.10 7.49
N LEU A 2 6.31 -12.82 8.50
CA LEU A 2 4.91 -12.90 8.88
C LEU A 2 4.48 -11.78 9.84
N ASP A 3 5.40 -10.92 10.25
CA ASP A 3 5.13 -9.88 11.24
C ASP A 3 4.05 -8.90 10.81
N ASN A 4 3.92 -8.68 9.50
CA ASN A 4 2.97 -7.71 8.97
C ASN A 4 1.75 -8.35 8.32
N LEU A 5 1.66 -9.66 8.40
CA LEU A 5 0.55 -10.41 7.81
C LEU A 5 -0.77 -9.95 8.41
N PHE A 6 -1.76 -9.73 7.56
CA PHE A 6 -3.12 -9.46 8.02
C PHE A 6 -4.11 -10.22 7.15
N PHE A 7 -5.35 -10.29 7.59
CA PHE A 7 -6.37 -11.07 6.91
C PHE A 7 -7.48 -10.17 6.39
N SER A 8 -7.85 -10.42 5.13
CA SER A 8 -8.94 -9.71 4.47
C SER A 8 -9.95 -10.77 4.02
N GLY A 9 -11.13 -10.77 4.64
CA GLY A 9 -12.16 -11.76 4.31
C GLY A 9 -11.70 -13.19 4.47
N GLY A 10 -10.82 -13.45 5.45
CA GLY A 10 -10.30 -14.78 5.70
C GLY A 10 -9.07 -15.15 4.88
N GLU A 11 -8.67 -14.29 3.95
CA GLU A 11 -7.49 -14.54 3.13
C GLU A 11 -6.29 -13.78 3.70
N GLY A 12 -5.17 -14.47 3.86
CA GLY A 12 -3.95 -13.87 4.38
C GLY A 12 -3.26 -13.00 3.35
N ILE A 13 -2.95 -11.78 3.74
CA ILE A 13 -2.23 -10.84 2.87
C ILE A 13 -0.89 -10.53 3.50
N GLN A 14 0.19 -10.78 2.75
CA GLN A 14 1.53 -10.41 3.16
C GLN A 14 1.87 -9.09 2.48
N PRO A 15 1.91 -7.97 3.22
CA PRO A 15 2.12 -6.65 2.59
C PRO A 15 3.39 -6.59 1.76
N GLU A 16 4.44 -7.26 2.17
CA GLU A 16 5.71 -7.23 1.45
C GLU A 16 5.60 -7.83 0.06
N GLU A 17 4.76 -8.84 -0.12
CA GLU A 17 4.54 -9.42 -1.43
C GLU A 17 3.85 -8.44 -2.37
N VAL A 18 2.85 -7.73 -1.86
CA VAL A 18 2.13 -6.75 -2.65
C VAL A 18 3.05 -5.58 -2.98
N GLU A 19 3.82 -5.12 -1.99
CA GLU A 19 4.76 -4.03 -2.20
C GLU A 19 5.79 -4.37 -3.26
N ARG A 20 6.26 -5.61 -3.29
CA ARG A 20 7.24 -6.03 -4.29
C ARG A 20 6.70 -5.87 -5.70
N VAL A 21 5.46 -6.25 -5.91
CA VAL A 21 4.84 -6.13 -7.23
C VAL A 21 4.69 -4.67 -7.63
N ILE A 22 4.26 -3.81 -6.70
CA ILE A 22 4.10 -2.39 -6.97
C ILE A 22 5.46 -1.75 -7.25
N ASN A 23 6.46 -2.11 -6.45
CA ASN A 23 7.80 -1.54 -6.59
C ASN A 23 8.50 -1.98 -7.88
N ALA A 24 7.99 -3.00 -8.54
CA ALA A 24 8.55 -3.42 -9.83
C ALA A 24 8.20 -2.44 -10.94
N HIS A 25 7.24 -1.55 -10.72
CA HIS A 25 6.89 -0.54 -11.72
C HIS A 25 8.01 0.50 -11.81
N PRO A 26 8.48 0.83 -13.02
CA PRO A 26 9.64 1.72 -13.17
C PRO A 26 9.41 3.14 -12.67
N LEU A 27 8.17 3.59 -12.55
CA LEU A 27 7.87 4.95 -12.10
C LEU A 27 7.52 5.01 -10.62
N VAL A 28 7.71 3.93 -9.88
CA VAL A 28 7.48 3.87 -8.44
C VAL A 28 8.81 3.89 -7.71
N GLN A 29 9.00 4.88 -6.83
CA GLN A 29 10.18 4.98 -6.00
C GLN A 29 10.10 4.00 -4.84
N GLN A 30 8.98 4.01 -4.15
CA GLN A 30 8.73 3.06 -3.08
C GLN A 30 7.23 2.96 -2.84
N ALA A 31 6.82 1.84 -2.28
CA ALA A 31 5.41 1.61 -2.00
C ALA A 31 5.28 0.87 -0.67
N PHE A 32 4.21 1.17 0.02
CA PHE A 32 3.87 0.53 1.29
C PHE A 32 2.43 0.07 1.22
N VAL A 33 2.15 -1.08 1.80
CA VAL A 33 0.78 -1.61 1.89
C VAL A 33 0.46 -1.77 3.37
N VAL A 34 -0.65 -1.17 3.79
CA VAL A 34 -1.06 -1.23 5.19
C VAL A 34 -2.51 -1.67 5.27
N PRO A 35 -2.89 -2.37 6.35
CA PRO A 35 -4.28 -2.77 6.54
C PRO A 35 -5.11 -1.61 7.10
N VAL A 36 -6.34 -1.49 6.60
CA VAL A 36 -7.32 -0.58 7.19
C VAL A 36 -8.53 -1.39 7.62
N GLU A 37 -9.18 -0.96 8.68
CA GLU A 37 -10.34 -1.66 9.19
C GLU A 37 -11.49 -1.61 8.21
N ASP A 38 -12.18 -2.73 8.09
CA ASP A 38 -13.31 -2.86 7.19
C ASP A 38 -14.36 -3.71 7.86
N LYS A 39 -15.61 -3.26 7.86
CA LYS A 39 -16.69 -3.94 8.55
C LYS A 39 -17.02 -5.30 7.97
N GLU A 40 -16.81 -5.43 6.66
CA GLU A 40 -17.19 -6.66 5.97
C GLU A 40 -16.04 -7.67 5.93
N PHE A 41 -14.82 -7.19 5.70
CA PHE A 41 -13.67 -8.06 5.47
C PHE A 41 -12.71 -8.13 6.67
N GLY A 42 -12.97 -7.37 7.71
CA GLY A 42 -12.04 -7.23 8.83
C GLY A 42 -10.96 -6.21 8.54
N HIS A 43 -10.19 -6.45 7.50
CA HIS A 43 -9.18 -5.51 7.03
C HIS A 43 -9.10 -5.55 5.51
N ARG A 44 -8.68 -4.44 4.91
CA ARG A 44 -8.44 -4.39 3.48
C ARG A 44 -7.12 -3.66 3.22
N PRO A 45 -6.41 -4.02 2.14
CA PRO A 45 -5.11 -3.39 1.85
C PRO A 45 -5.26 -2.01 1.22
N VAL A 46 -4.43 -1.08 1.67
CA VAL A 46 -4.33 0.25 1.08
C VAL A 46 -2.87 0.47 0.73
N ALA A 47 -2.61 0.95 -0.48
CA ALA A 47 -1.26 1.22 -0.93
C ALA A 47 -0.93 2.70 -0.81
N VAL A 48 0.23 3.00 -0.24
CA VAL A 48 0.77 4.34 -0.18
C VAL A 48 2.03 4.35 -1.03
N VAL A 49 2.07 5.19 -2.04
CA VAL A 49 3.09 5.12 -3.08
C VAL A 49 3.82 6.45 -3.21
N GLU A 50 5.14 6.36 -3.32
CA GLU A 50 5.96 7.49 -3.72
C GLU A 50 6.34 7.29 -5.18
N TYR A 51 5.94 8.23 -6.05
CA TYR A 51 6.20 8.15 -7.48
C TYR A 51 7.52 8.83 -7.83
N ALA A 52 8.16 8.36 -8.89
CA ALA A 52 9.34 9.03 -9.42
C ALA A 52 8.94 10.42 -9.93
N SER A 53 9.91 11.35 -9.92
CA SER A 53 9.61 12.74 -10.29
C SER A 53 9.09 12.89 -11.71
N GLN A 54 9.45 11.96 -12.61
CA GLN A 54 8.97 12.00 -13.99
C GLN A 54 7.63 11.29 -14.18
N ALA A 55 7.07 10.72 -13.11
CA ALA A 55 5.83 9.97 -13.25
C ALA A 55 4.69 10.91 -13.61
N GLY A 56 3.98 10.55 -14.67
CA GLY A 56 2.75 11.24 -15.04
C GLY A 56 1.55 10.44 -14.54
N ASP A 57 0.62 10.17 -15.42
CA ASP A 57 -0.55 9.38 -15.07
C ASP A 57 -0.16 7.90 -15.01
N VAL A 58 0.05 7.41 -13.80
CA VAL A 58 0.40 6.01 -13.58
C VAL A 58 -0.83 5.29 -13.05
N ASN A 59 -1.24 4.23 -13.75
CA ASN A 59 -2.37 3.43 -13.32
C ASN A 59 -1.86 2.14 -12.68
N LEU A 60 -1.58 2.20 -11.39
CA LEU A 60 -1.06 1.05 -10.66
C LEU A 60 -2.13 -0.01 -10.43
N ALA A 61 -3.40 0.38 -10.38
CA ALA A 61 -4.47 -0.60 -10.24
C ALA A 61 -4.47 -1.55 -11.45
N GLU A 62 -4.23 -1.02 -12.63
CA GLU A 62 -4.12 -1.84 -13.83
C GLU A 62 -2.83 -2.66 -13.84
N TRP A 63 -1.74 -2.05 -13.37
CA TRP A 63 -0.45 -2.74 -13.30
C TRP A 63 -0.52 -4.02 -12.47
N VAL A 64 -1.22 -3.98 -11.32
CA VAL A 64 -1.28 -5.13 -10.42
C VAL A 64 -2.39 -6.10 -10.77
N ARG A 65 -3.29 -5.74 -11.66
CA ARG A 65 -4.47 -6.56 -11.95
C ARG A 65 -4.11 -7.98 -12.35
N ASP A 66 -3.07 -8.13 -13.16
CA ASP A 66 -2.64 -9.44 -13.65
C ASP A 66 -1.59 -10.10 -12.76
N LYS A 67 -1.08 -9.37 -11.77
CA LYS A 67 0.06 -9.81 -10.97
C LYS A 67 -0.33 -10.20 -9.57
N LEU A 68 -1.47 -9.72 -9.08
CA LEU A 68 -1.93 -9.99 -7.73
C LEU A 68 -3.29 -10.65 -7.75
N ALA A 69 -3.55 -11.52 -6.77
CA ALA A 69 -4.87 -12.06 -6.56
C ALA A 69 -5.82 -10.93 -6.19
N ARG A 70 -7.11 -11.14 -6.45
CA ARG A 70 -8.11 -10.10 -6.24
C ARG A 70 -8.10 -9.55 -4.81
N PHE A 71 -7.99 -10.43 -3.82
CA PHE A 71 -8.00 -10.00 -2.43
C PHE A 71 -6.74 -9.22 -2.03
N GLN A 72 -5.66 -9.37 -2.79
CA GLN A 72 -4.39 -8.68 -2.53
C GLN A 72 -4.35 -7.28 -3.13
N GLN A 73 -5.23 -6.99 -4.06
CA GLN A 73 -5.19 -5.70 -4.75
C GLN A 73 -5.65 -4.59 -3.82
N PRO A 74 -4.87 -3.50 -3.70
CA PRO A 74 -5.25 -2.39 -2.83
C PRO A 74 -6.60 -1.79 -3.23
N VAL A 75 -7.40 -1.47 -2.22
CA VAL A 75 -8.70 -0.84 -2.46
C VAL A 75 -8.59 0.67 -2.60
N ARG A 76 -7.46 1.24 -2.16
CA ARG A 76 -7.16 2.65 -2.30
C ARG A 76 -5.69 2.83 -2.62
N TRP A 77 -5.39 3.88 -3.36
CA TRP A 77 -4.04 4.26 -3.74
C TRP A 77 -3.81 5.68 -3.27
N LEU A 78 -2.91 5.85 -2.31
CA LEU A 78 -2.60 7.16 -1.74
C LEU A 78 -1.17 7.53 -2.09
N THR A 79 -0.94 8.84 -2.25
CA THR A 79 0.41 9.34 -2.47
C THR A 79 1.09 9.57 -1.13
N LEU A 80 2.33 9.10 -1.01
CA LEU A 80 3.09 9.26 0.23
C LEU A 80 3.28 10.74 0.53
N PRO A 81 2.83 11.21 1.71
CA PRO A 81 2.97 12.63 2.04
C PRO A 81 4.41 12.99 2.33
N SER A 82 4.79 14.22 1.95
CA SER A 82 6.17 14.67 2.15
C SER A 82 6.55 14.73 3.63
N GLU A 83 5.58 14.94 4.51
CA GLU A 83 5.83 14.98 5.93
C GLU A 83 6.30 13.65 6.51
N LEU A 84 6.04 12.55 5.82
CA LEU A 84 6.51 11.23 6.21
C LEU A 84 7.80 10.84 5.52
N LYS A 85 8.27 11.66 4.60
CA LYS A 85 9.56 11.43 3.93
C LYS A 85 10.64 12.20 4.66
N ASN A 86 11.30 11.55 5.56
CA ASN A 86 12.25 12.25 6.44
C ASN A 86 13.70 12.14 5.96
N GLY A 87 14.00 12.75 4.82
CA GLY A 87 15.37 12.91 4.38
C GLY A 87 16.24 11.65 4.43
N GLY A 88 15.69 10.52 4.01
CA GLY A 88 16.43 9.27 4.02
C GLY A 88 16.22 8.41 5.23
N ILE A 89 15.50 8.90 6.23
CA ILE A 89 15.17 8.11 7.41
C ILE A 89 14.06 7.12 7.06
N LYS A 90 14.21 5.90 7.53
CA LYS A 90 13.27 4.84 7.24
C LYS A 90 11.87 5.18 7.79
N ILE A 91 10.86 5.01 6.95
CA ILE A 91 9.49 5.32 7.33
C ILE A 91 8.94 4.21 8.23
N SER A 92 8.33 4.62 9.35
CA SER A 92 7.71 3.69 10.28
C SER A 92 6.39 3.20 9.74
N ARG A 93 6.20 1.88 9.70
CA ARG A 93 4.91 1.32 9.27
C ARG A 93 3.78 1.74 10.19
N ARG A 94 4.06 1.85 11.48
CA ARG A 94 3.06 2.27 12.45
C ARG A 94 2.57 3.69 12.18
N ALA A 95 3.50 4.60 11.93
CA ALA A 95 3.15 5.99 11.63
C ALA A 95 2.37 6.06 10.33
N LEU A 96 2.79 5.28 9.34
CA LEU A 96 2.12 5.24 8.05
C LEU A 96 0.71 4.69 8.16
N GLN A 97 0.54 3.61 8.91
CA GLN A 97 -0.77 3.02 9.10
C GLN A 97 -1.72 3.98 9.81
N GLN A 98 -1.21 4.70 10.81
CA GLN A 98 -2.01 5.69 11.51
C GLN A 98 -2.45 6.80 10.57
N TRP A 99 -1.53 7.30 9.75
CA TRP A 99 -1.85 8.33 8.77
C TRP A 99 -2.92 7.85 7.78
N VAL A 100 -2.77 6.61 7.29
CA VAL A 100 -3.73 6.04 6.36
C VAL A 100 -5.11 5.91 7.00
N CYS A 101 -5.16 5.43 8.23
CA CYS A 101 -6.43 5.30 8.94
C CYS A 101 -7.13 6.63 9.09
N GLU A 102 -6.37 7.71 9.32
CA GLU A 102 -6.95 9.04 9.45
C GLU A 102 -7.44 9.58 8.11
N ASN A 103 -6.80 9.19 7.02
CA ASN A 103 -7.11 9.73 5.69
C ASN A 103 -8.04 8.84 4.88
N CYS A 104 -8.38 7.66 5.36
CA CYS A 104 -9.29 6.74 4.68
C CYS A 104 -10.60 6.56 5.42
N LYS A 105 -10.91 7.44 6.32
CA LYS A 105 -12.18 7.37 7.05
C LYS A 105 -13.35 7.71 6.12
N ASN A 106 -14.38 6.95 6.26
CA ASN A 106 -15.61 7.19 5.51
C ASN A 106 -16.65 7.87 6.38
#